data_76b92e3f7bb4b6730d3c95f476b5ed4f
#
_entry.id   76b92e3f7bb4b6730d3c95f476b5ed4f
#
_cell.length_a   1.000
_cell.length_b   1.000
_cell.length_c   1.000
_cell.angle_alpha   90.00
_cell.angle_beta   90.00
_cell.angle_gamma   90.00
#
_symmetry.space_group_name_H-M   'P 1'
#
loop_
_entity.id
_entity.type
_entity.pdbx_description
1 polymer ?
#
loop_
_entity_poly.entity_id
_entity_poly.type
_entity_poly.pdbx_seq_one_letter_code
_entity_poly.pdbx_strand_id
1 'polypeptide(L)'
;MNRTIKFRGKSIYDEEWLYGSLIKIEKDRYAVIPSLNDIEIGKSIGMYEVCLETIGQFTGLYNRNGEEIYEGDIISVNGKYPKIVKYIDEYACFCLANISDLNKKWMYPWQQVSPGWWIDHKQEIRVVANIYDHPELIKEE
;
A
#
# COMPACT_ATOMS: atom_id res chain seq x y z
N MET A 1 -20.53 5.52 -6.85
CA MET A 1 -19.07 5.59 -6.64
C MET A 1 -18.38 4.62 -7.59
N ASN A 2 -17.47 5.12 -8.41
CA ASN A 2 -16.82 4.31 -9.44
C ASN A 2 -15.43 3.79 -9.02
N ARG A 3 -14.91 4.21 -7.88
CA ARG A 3 -13.61 3.73 -7.40
C ARG A 3 -13.77 2.71 -6.29
N THR A 4 -12.84 1.77 -6.25
CA THR A 4 -12.78 0.76 -5.18
C THR A 4 -12.06 1.34 -3.98
N ILE A 5 -12.71 1.29 -2.82
CA ILE A 5 -12.07 1.64 -1.55
C ILE A 5 -11.77 0.34 -0.83
N LYS A 6 -10.49 0.07 -0.59
CA LYS A 6 -10.02 -1.21 -0.08
C LYS A 6 -8.77 -0.98 0.74
N PHE A 7 -8.61 -1.77 1.78
CA PHE A 7 -7.47 -1.70 2.69
C PHE A 7 -6.81 -3.05 2.81
N ARG A 8 -5.59 -3.06 3.29
CA ARG A 8 -4.91 -4.30 3.71
C ARG A 8 -4.31 -4.09 5.08
N GLY A 9 -4.08 -5.21 5.77
CA GLY A 9 -3.36 -5.23 7.04
C GLY A 9 -2.95 -6.65 7.34
N LYS A 10 -1.94 -6.82 8.18
CA LYS A 10 -1.50 -8.15 8.62
C LYS A 10 -2.33 -8.60 9.81
N SER A 11 -2.85 -9.82 9.75
CA SER A 11 -3.55 -10.44 10.89
C SER A 11 -2.65 -10.47 12.11
N ILE A 12 -3.20 -10.15 13.28
CA ILE A 12 -2.46 -10.25 14.54
C ILE A 12 -2.20 -11.69 14.95
N TYR A 13 -2.88 -12.66 14.34
CA TYR A 13 -2.79 -14.07 14.72
C TYR A 13 -1.74 -14.84 13.93
N ASP A 14 -1.69 -14.66 12.60
CA ASP A 14 -0.83 -15.46 11.72
C ASP A 14 0.06 -14.64 10.81
N GLU A 15 0.00 -13.31 10.93
CA GLU A 15 0.78 -12.36 10.12
C GLU A 15 0.50 -12.45 8.62
N GLU A 16 -0.58 -13.10 8.20
CA GLU A 16 -1.00 -13.11 6.81
C GLU A 16 -1.66 -11.79 6.43
N TRP A 17 -1.45 -11.38 5.18
CA TRP A 17 -2.10 -10.20 4.65
C TRP A 17 -3.58 -10.45 4.41
N LEU A 18 -4.41 -9.52 4.88
CA LEU A 18 -5.85 -9.51 4.66
C LEU A 18 -6.22 -8.26 3.88
N TYR A 19 -7.15 -8.42 2.95
CA TYR A 19 -7.60 -7.36 2.06
C TYR A 19 -9.10 -7.21 2.14
N GLY A 20 -9.59 -5.98 2.28
CA GLY A 20 -11.03 -5.75 2.33
C GLY A 20 -11.39 -4.41 2.94
N SER A 21 -12.54 -4.36 3.58
CA SER A 21 -13.04 -3.17 4.26
C SER A 21 -12.40 -3.04 5.64
N LEU A 22 -12.04 -1.82 5.99
CA LEU A 22 -11.41 -1.52 7.28
C LEU A 22 -12.46 -1.04 8.28
N ILE A 23 -12.43 -1.60 9.48
CA ILE A 23 -13.31 -1.21 10.58
C ILE A 23 -12.47 -0.84 11.78
N LYS A 24 -12.78 0.30 12.39
CA LYS A 24 -12.20 0.70 13.67
C LYS A 24 -13.00 0.03 14.78
N ILE A 25 -12.35 -0.83 15.56
CA ILE A 25 -12.98 -1.51 16.71
C ILE A 25 -13.01 -0.57 17.89
N GLU A 26 -11.86 0.01 18.20
CA GLU A 26 -11.67 1.01 19.24
C GLU A 26 -10.38 1.77 18.94
N LYS A 27 -9.98 2.68 19.83
CA LYS A 27 -8.73 3.43 19.63
C LYS A 27 -7.57 2.48 19.41
N ASP A 28 -6.83 2.70 18.32
CA ASP A 28 -5.63 1.94 17.92
C ASP A 28 -5.88 0.46 17.63
N ARG A 29 -7.16 0.05 17.46
CA ARG A 29 -7.50 -1.32 17.08
C ARG A 29 -8.40 -1.31 15.85
N TYR A 30 -8.01 -2.07 14.84
CA TYR A 30 -8.70 -2.14 13.56
C TYR A 30 -8.83 -3.58 13.10
N ALA A 31 -9.87 -3.83 12.32
CA ALA A 31 -10.08 -5.13 11.69
C ALA A 31 -10.36 -4.97 10.20
N VAL A 32 -10.09 -6.02 9.45
CA VAL A 32 -10.42 -6.12 8.03
C VAL A 32 -11.54 -7.14 7.86
N ILE A 33 -12.55 -6.76 7.08
CA ILE A 33 -13.57 -7.68 6.61
C ILE A 33 -13.21 -8.01 5.14
N PRO A 34 -12.79 -9.26 4.85
CA PRO A 34 -12.48 -9.66 3.49
C PRO A 34 -13.70 -9.56 2.58
N SER A 35 -13.48 -9.33 1.29
CA SER A 35 -14.57 -9.33 0.32
C SER A 35 -15.20 -10.72 0.23
N LEU A 36 -16.47 -10.78 -0.18
CA LEU A 36 -17.18 -12.05 -0.32
C LEU A 36 -16.47 -13.01 -1.30
N ASN A 37 -15.79 -12.47 -2.29
CA ASN A 37 -15.08 -13.27 -3.29
C ASN A 37 -13.84 -13.95 -2.72
N ASP A 38 -13.30 -13.43 -1.61
CA ASP A 38 -12.10 -13.97 -0.96
C ASP A 38 -12.43 -14.93 0.18
N ILE A 39 -13.72 -15.16 0.45
CA ILE A 39 -14.17 -16.07 1.49
C ILE A 39 -14.36 -17.46 0.88
N GLU A 40 -13.74 -18.46 1.48
CA GLU A 40 -13.89 -19.84 1.06
C GLU A 40 -15.35 -20.33 1.21
N ILE A 41 -15.77 -21.19 0.30
CA ILE A 41 -17.12 -21.76 0.34
C ILE A 41 -17.33 -22.47 1.69
N GLY A 42 -18.42 -22.14 2.37
CA GLY A 42 -18.79 -22.72 3.65
C GLY A 42 -18.24 -22.01 4.86
N LYS A 43 -17.42 -20.96 4.68
CA LYS A 43 -16.95 -20.11 5.78
C LYS A 43 -17.85 -18.92 5.97
N SER A 44 -17.98 -18.50 7.24
CA SER A 44 -18.75 -17.31 7.59
C SER A 44 -17.99 -16.04 7.24
N ILE A 45 -18.75 -14.98 6.94
CA ILE A 45 -18.19 -13.64 6.86
C ILE A 45 -17.72 -13.27 8.26
N GLY A 46 -16.48 -12.81 8.35
CA GLY A 46 -15.91 -12.40 9.63
C GLY A 46 -15.06 -11.17 9.50
N MET A 47 -14.76 -10.56 10.63
CA MET A 47 -13.77 -9.51 10.70
C MET A 47 -12.56 -10.01 11.48
N TYR A 48 -11.39 -9.61 11.02
CA TYR A 48 -10.13 -10.10 11.55
C TYR A 48 -9.26 -8.92 11.96
N GLU A 49 -8.87 -8.90 13.22
CA GLU A 49 -8.04 -7.81 13.72
C GLU A 49 -6.66 -7.84 13.06
N VAL A 50 -6.17 -6.64 12.72
CA VAL A 50 -4.88 -6.46 12.02
C VAL A 50 -3.94 -5.58 12.83
N CYS A 51 -2.65 -5.73 12.58
CA CYS A 51 -1.63 -4.89 13.21
C CYS A 51 -1.75 -3.47 12.68
N LEU A 52 -1.88 -2.50 13.59
CA LEU A 52 -2.08 -1.10 13.25
C LEU A 52 -1.01 -0.57 12.30
N GLU A 53 0.24 -0.90 12.54
CA GLU A 53 1.38 -0.39 11.76
C GLU A 53 1.40 -0.90 10.32
N THR A 54 0.67 -1.98 10.03
CA THR A 54 0.67 -2.60 8.70
C THR A 54 -0.48 -2.15 7.81
N ILE A 55 -1.39 -1.34 8.33
CA ILE A 55 -2.58 -0.92 7.60
C ILE A 55 -2.19 0.02 6.47
N GLY A 56 -2.67 -0.26 5.27
CA GLY A 56 -2.49 0.60 4.10
C GLY A 56 -3.71 0.55 3.20
N GLN A 57 -3.96 1.65 2.53
CA GLN A 57 -5.08 1.77 1.60
C GLN A 57 -4.64 1.45 0.18
N PHE A 58 -5.52 0.79 -0.57
CA PHE A 58 -5.38 0.65 -2.00
C PHE A 58 -5.39 2.05 -2.66
N THR A 59 -4.38 2.35 -3.45
CA THR A 59 -4.24 3.67 -4.08
C THR A 59 -5.25 3.92 -5.19
N GLY A 60 -5.90 2.88 -5.71
CA GLY A 60 -6.72 2.96 -6.91
C GLY A 60 -5.92 2.74 -8.19
N LEU A 61 -4.62 2.56 -8.09
CA LEU A 61 -3.75 2.37 -9.24
C LEU A 61 -3.38 0.90 -9.41
N TYR A 62 -3.29 0.48 -10.67
CA TYR A 62 -2.84 -0.85 -11.07
C TYR A 62 -1.64 -0.71 -11.99
N ASN A 63 -0.72 -1.65 -11.92
CA ASN A 63 0.28 -1.75 -12.97
C ASN A 63 -0.33 -2.44 -14.21
N ARG A 64 0.45 -2.62 -15.26
CA ARG A 64 -0.03 -3.21 -16.51
C ARG A 64 -0.57 -4.63 -16.36
N ASN A 65 -0.10 -5.36 -15.34
CA ASN A 65 -0.51 -6.75 -15.10
C ASN A 65 -1.78 -6.83 -14.24
N GLY A 66 -2.40 -5.70 -13.90
CA GLY A 66 -3.56 -5.65 -13.02
C GLY A 66 -3.23 -5.80 -11.54
N GLU A 67 -1.96 -5.71 -11.16
CA GLU A 67 -1.53 -5.77 -9.78
C GLU A 67 -1.92 -4.49 -9.05
N GLU A 68 -2.62 -4.63 -7.93
CA GLU A 68 -3.04 -3.51 -7.09
C GLU A 68 -1.85 -2.89 -6.36
N ILE A 69 -1.84 -1.56 -6.27
CA ILE A 69 -0.78 -0.84 -5.57
C ILE A 69 -1.34 -0.23 -4.30
N TYR A 70 -0.73 -0.58 -3.17
CA TYR A 70 -1.14 -0.15 -1.84
C TYR A 70 -0.12 0.81 -1.23
N GLU A 71 -0.61 1.61 -0.32
CA GLU A 71 0.25 2.37 0.58
C GLU A 71 1.20 1.42 1.29
N GLY A 72 2.48 1.78 1.34
CA GLY A 72 3.53 0.93 1.90
C GLY A 72 4.24 0.05 0.88
N ASP A 73 3.73 -0.05 -0.35
CA ASP A 73 4.41 -0.79 -1.40
C ASP A 73 5.68 -0.08 -1.85
N ILE A 74 6.65 -0.89 -2.26
CA ILE A 74 7.84 -0.41 -2.96
C ILE A 74 7.69 -0.83 -4.41
N ILE A 75 7.71 0.15 -5.31
CA ILE A 75 7.59 -0.08 -6.74
C ILE A 75 8.91 0.27 -7.43
N SER A 76 9.19 -0.42 -8.52
CA SER A 76 10.31 -0.08 -9.39
C SER A 76 9.80 0.34 -10.75
N VAL A 77 10.57 1.20 -11.41
CA VAL A 77 10.32 1.62 -12.78
C VAL A 77 11.40 0.98 -13.65
N ASN A 78 10.99 0.02 -14.49
CA ASN A 78 11.90 -0.73 -15.37
C ASN A 78 13.06 -1.40 -14.59
N GLY A 79 12.74 -1.93 -13.40
CA GLY A 79 13.73 -2.59 -12.53
C GLY A 79 14.71 -1.65 -11.84
N LYS A 80 14.46 -0.34 -11.92
CA LYS A 80 15.33 0.70 -11.35
C LYS A 80 14.50 1.69 -10.51
N TYR A 81 15.19 2.55 -9.81
CA TYR A 81 14.59 3.69 -9.09
C TYR A 81 13.46 3.26 -8.15
N PRO A 82 13.77 2.42 -7.13
CA PRO A 82 12.74 1.98 -6.19
C PRO A 82 12.11 3.17 -5.48
N LYS A 83 10.79 3.18 -5.44
CA LYS A 83 9.99 4.25 -4.82
C LYS A 83 9.04 3.66 -3.81
N ILE A 84 8.85 4.35 -2.70
CA ILE A 84 7.86 4.00 -1.71
C ILE A 84 6.57 4.77 -1.96
N VAL A 85 5.44 4.12 -1.72
CA VAL A 85 4.09 4.69 -1.84
C VAL A 85 3.60 5.06 -0.45
N LYS A 86 3.16 6.31 -0.27
CA LYS A 86 2.63 6.77 1.00
C LYS A 86 1.54 7.83 0.79
N TYR A 87 0.53 7.83 1.66
CA TYR A 87 -0.43 8.93 1.72
C TYR A 87 0.20 10.09 2.49
N ILE A 88 0.21 11.25 1.90
CA ILE A 88 0.76 12.46 2.52
C ILE A 88 -0.39 13.41 2.87
N ASP A 89 -0.62 13.59 4.16
CA ASP A 89 -1.76 14.37 4.65
C ASP A 89 -1.76 15.79 4.11
N GLU A 90 -0.61 16.42 4.04
CA GLU A 90 -0.47 17.82 3.58
C GLU A 90 -0.89 17.99 2.13
N TYR A 91 -0.77 16.94 1.33
CA TYR A 91 -1.17 16.96 -0.08
C TYR A 91 -2.54 16.31 -0.33
N ALA A 92 -3.09 15.65 0.70
CA ALA A 92 -4.36 14.92 0.61
C ALA A 92 -4.37 13.90 -0.53
N CYS A 93 -3.25 13.25 -0.78
CA CYS A 93 -3.14 12.25 -1.85
C CYS A 93 -1.98 11.30 -1.62
N PHE A 94 -1.99 10.21 -2.40
CA PHE A 94 -0.87 9.27 -2.42
C PHE A 94 0.29 9.88 -3.20
N CYS A 95 1.49 9.71 -2.66
CA CYS A 95 2.71 10.23 -3.24
C CYS A 95 3.74 9.12 -3.37
N LEU A 96 4.76 9.39 -4.17
CA LEU A 96 5.91 8.53 -4.35
C LEU A 96 7.16 9.28 -3.89
N ALA A 97 8.10 8.54 -3.30
CA ALA A 97 9.43 9.07 -3.02
C ALA A 97 10.46 8.04 -3.40
N ASN A 98 11.54 8.49 -4.02
CA ASN A 98 12.70 7.63 -4.21
C ASN A 98 13.25 7.24 -2.84
N ILE A 99 13.50 5.95 -2.63
CA ILE A 99 14.03 5.48 -1.35
C ILE A 99 15.38 6.17 -1.05
N SER A 100 16.20 6.37 -2.07
CA SER A 100 17.48 7.07 -1.91
C SER A 100 17.36 8.50 -1.42
N ASP A 101 16.20 9.12 -1.57
CA ASP A 101 15.97 10.52 -1.17
C ASP A 101 15.39 10.69 0.24
N LEU A 102 14.96 9.60 0.87
CA LEU A 102 14.27 9.67 2.16
C LEU A 102 15.13 10.24 3.28
N ASN A 103 16.45 10.05 3.21
CA ASN A 103 17.38 10.47 4.24
C ASN A 103 18.07 11.79 3.93
N LYS A 104 17.73 12.42 2.82
CA LYS A 104 18.32 13.70 2.43
C LYS A 104 17.59 14.83 3.13
N LYS A 105 18.30 15.53 4.04
CA LYS A 105 17.70 16.60 4.85
C LYS A 105 17.42 17.88 4.08
N TRP A 106 18.04 18.04 2.91
CA TRP A 106 18.01 19.27 2.12
C TRP A 106 16.91 19.29 1.07
N MET A 107 16.14 18.19 0.91
CA MET A 107 15.06 18.12 -0.07
C MET A 107 13.83 17.42 0.52
N TYR A 108 12.68 17.79 0.00
CA TYR A 108 11.41 17.12 0.30
C TYR A 108 11.22 15.99 -0.73
N PRO A 109 11.22 14.72 -0.29
CA PRO A 109 11.28 13.61 -1.23
C PRO A 109 9.94 13.23 -1.88
N TRP A 110 8.82 13.70 -1.30
CA TRP A 110 7.50 13.23 -1.71
C TRP A 110 6.96 13.99 -2.89
N GLN A 111 6.55 13.28 -3.92
CA GLN A 111 6.00 13.84 -5.14
C GLN A 111 4.64 13.23 -5.43
N GLN A 112 3.68 14.06 -5.79
CA GLN A 112 2.37 13.60 -6.23
C GLN A 112 2.51 12.80 -7.51
N VAL A 113 1.66 11.76 -7.65
CA VAL A 113 1.60 10.98 -8.87
C VAL A 113 0.84 11.78 -9.91
N SER A 114 1.53 12.27 -10.93
CA SER A 114 0.84 12.94 -12.03
C SER A 114 0.23 11.91 -12.97
N PRO A 115 -0.97 12.19 -13.53
CA PRO A 115 -1.58 11.26 -14.48
C PRO A 115 -0.71 10.97 -15.71
N GLY A 116 -0.06 11.99 -16.25
CA GLY A 116 0.82 11.82 -17.41
C GLY A 116 1.99 10.89 -17.10
N TRP A 117 2.65 11.10 -15.97
CA TRP A 117 3.78 10.25 -15.56
C TRP A 117 3.33 8.80 -15.39
N TRP A 118 2.18 8.59 -14.75
CA TRP A 118 1.66 7.24 -14.52
C TRP A 118 1.35 6.53 -15.84
N ILE A 119 0.66 7.21 -16.74
CA ILE A 119 0.32 6.64 -18.05
C ILE A 119 1.58 6.27 -18.84
N ASP A 120 2.59 7.15 -18.81
CA ASP A 120 3.84 6.94 -19.56
C ASP A 120 4.66 5.79 -19.00
N HIS A 121 4.61 5.52 -17.69
CA HIS A 121 5.49 4.54 -17.04
C HIS A 121 4.78 3.28 -16.58
N LYS A 122 3.47 3.23 -16.65
CA LYS A 122 2.66 2.11 -16.13
C LYS A 122 3.14 0.75 -16.62
N GLN A 123 3.58 0.67 -17.88
CA GLN A 123 4.07 -0.57 -18.49
C GLN A 123 5.34 -1.10 -17.83
N GLU A 124 6.11 -0.23 -17.22
CA GLU A 124 7.41 -0.53 -16.64
C GLU A 124 7.37 -0.69 -15.12
N ILE A 125 6.21 -0.44 -14.50
CA ILE A 125 6.07 -0.45 -13.05
C ILE A 125 5.81 -1.85 -12.55
N ARG A 126 6.56 -2.24 -11.51
CA ARG A 126 6.41 -3.50 -10.78
C ARG A 126 6.35 -3.23 -9.29
N VAL A 127 5.49 -3.93 -8.57
CA VAL A 127 5.56 -3.99 -7.11
C VAL A 127 6.62 -5.02 -6.74
N VAL A 128 7.70 -4.57 -6.10
CA VAL A 128 8.85 -5.45 -5.81
C VAL A 128 8.92 -5.86 -4.35
N ALA A 129 8.30 -5.09 -3.45
CA ALA A 129 8.35 -5.34 -2.02
C ALA A 129 7.31 -4.46 -1.32
N ASN A 130 7.27 -4.53 0.02
CA ASN A 130 6.58 -3.54 0.84
C ASN A 130 7.41 -3.29 2.11
N ILE A 131 7.19 -2.15 2.74
CA ILE A 131 8.00 -1.71 3.89
C ILE A 131 7.78 -2.56 5.14
N TYR A 132 6.68 -3.31 5.21
CA TYR A 132 6.35 -4.12 6.38
C TYR A 132 7.03 -5.48 6.35
N ASP A 133 7.12 -6.08 5.17
CA ASP A 133 7.84 -7.35 4.97
C ASP A 133 9.33 -7.13 4.75
N HIS A 134 9.73 -5.95 4.27
CA HIS A 134 11.11 -5.64 3.91
C HIS A 134 11.54 -4.29 4.47
N PRO A 135 11.48 -4.10 5.82
CA PRO A 135 11.83 -2.81 6.42
C PRO A 135 13.29 -2.41 6.20
N GLU A 136 14.16 -3.38 5.93
CA GLU A 136 15.58 -3.12 5.67
C GLU A 136 15.80 -2.27 4.44
N LEU A 137 14.85 -2.23 3.51
CA LEU A 137 15.00 -1.45 2.28
C LEU A 137 14.92 0.06 2.50
N ILE A 138 14.37 0.49 3.63
CA ILE A 138 14.22 1.92 3.96
C ILE A 138 15.01 2.34 5.19
N LYS A 139 15.84 1.46 5.75
CA LYS A 139 16.66 1.81 6.91
C LYS A 139 17.74 2.83 6.55
N GLU A 140 17.93 3.76 7.44
CA GLU A 140 19.10 4.65 7.40
C GLU A 140 20.36 3.83 7.70
N GLU A 141 21.37 4.08 6.93
CA GLU A 141 22.72 3.59 7.23
C GLU A 141 23.44 4.53 8.19
#